data_7679ef05246657969311bc67c99dce43
#
_entry.id   7679ef05246657969311bc67c99dce43
#
_cell.length_a   1.000
_cell.length_b   1.000
_cell.length_c   1.000
_cell.angle_alpha   90.00
_cell.angle_beta   90.00
_cell.angle_gamma   90.00
#
_symmetry.space_group_name_H-M   'P 1'
#
loop_
_entity.id
_entity.type
_entity.pdbx_description
1 polymer ?
#
loop_
_entity_poly.entity_id
_entity_poly.type
_entity_poly.pdbx_seq_one_letter_code
_entity_poly.pdbx_strand_id
1 'polypeptide(L)'
;MKYISVAETAKRWGVSERSVRGYCAEGKIDGAFLTGKTWNIPETAEKPDRMNKKTDTPKTLLAVLKAEKAAKLHGGIYHKIQIDLTYNSNHMEGSRLTHDQTRYIFETNTIGASDGTVKVDDVVETANHFKCIDMMIDSANHMLSEAFIKQLHAVLKNGTSDSRLDWFAVGDYKRLPNEVGGMDTTAPENVGAEMKKLLAEYNAITHKTFDDLLGFHYRFERIHPFQDGKVTLRYQQNVA
;
A
#
# COMPACT_ATOMS: atom_id res chain seq x y z
N MET A 1 -0.84 53.07 -15.36
CA MET A 1 -0.39 52.11 -14.36
C MET A 1 1.16 52.08 -14.46
N LYS A 2 1.87 52.21 -13.36
CA LYS A 2 3.36 52.22 -13.36
C LYS A 2 3.85 50.78 -13.15
N TYR A 3 4.87 50.40 -13.91
CA TYR A 3 5.44 49.05 -13.86
C TYR A 3 6.90 49.15 -13.41
N ILE A 4 7.35 48.16 -12.65
CA ILE A 4 8.72 48.06 -12.15
C ILE A 4 9.36 46.75 -12.64
N SER A 5 10.71 46.73 -12.60
CA SER A 5 11.50 45.58 -13.03
C SER A 5 11.49 44.44 -12.01
N VAL A 6 11.91 43.24 -12.46
CA VAL A 6 12.16 42.10 -11.57
C VAL A 6 13.13 42.42 -10.46
N ALA A 7 14.20 43.16 -10.76
CA ALA A 7 15.22 43.53 -9.77
C ALA A 7 14.66 44.49 -8.68
N GLU A 8 13.88 45.50 -9.09
CA GLU A 8 13.20 46.41 -8.15
C GLU A 8 12.17 45.68 -7.28
N THR A 9 11.38 44.77 -7.89
CA THR A 9 10.43 43.95 -7.16
C THR A 9 11.11 43.00 -6.17
N ALA A 10 12.22 42.38 -6.57
CA ALA A 10 13.02 41.50 -5.72
C ALA A 10 13.54 42.24 -4.48
N LYS A 11 14.08 43.46 -4.69
CA LYS A 11 14.58 44.34 -3.62
C LYS A 11 13.44 44.75 -2.68
N ARG A 12 12.29 45.12 -3.22
CA ARG A 12 11.12 45.54 -2.45
C ARG A 12 10.53 44.41 -1.59
N TRP A 13 10.47 43.17 -2.13
CA TRP A 13 9.90 42.04 -1.44
C TRP A 13 10.89 41.24 -0.59
N GLY A 14 12.18 41.58 -0.63
CA GLY A 14 13.24 40.87 0.10
C GLY A 14 13.42 39.43 -0.38
N VAL A 15 13.33 39.19 -1.69
CA VAL A 15 13.48 37.86 -2.31
C VAL A 15 14.47 37.88 -3.46
N SER A 16 14.90 36.73 -3.96
CA SER A 16 15.76 36.67 -5.15
C SER A 16 14.98 37.01 -6.43
N GLU A 17 15.66 37.58 -7.44
CA GLU A 17 15.08 37.80 -8.76
C GLU A 17 14.54 36.52 -9.39
N ARG A 18 15.19 35.39 -9.13
CA ARG A 18 14.72 34.05 -9.57
C ARG A 18 13.34 33.75 -9.02
N SER A 19 13.09 34.08 -7.74
CA SER A 19 11.76 33.87 -7.11
C SER A 19 10.70 34.75 -7.76
N VAL A 20 11.02 36.03 -8.05
CA VAL A 20 10.09 36.94 -8.72
C VAL A 20 9.76 36.45 -10.12
N ARG A 21 10.76 36.01 -10.92
CA ARG A 21 10.54 35.44 -12.25
C ARG A 21 9.66 34.18 -12.17
N GLY A 22 9.86 33.34 -11.13
CA GLY A 22 9.00 32.17 -10.87
C GLY A 22 7.54 32.56 -10.62
N TYR A 23 7.29 33.53 -9.76
CA TYR A 23 5.93 34.05 -9.49
C TYR A 23 5.25 34.61 -10.73
N CYS A 24 6.01 35.32 -11.58
CA CYS A 24 5.47 35.81 -12.85
C CYS A 24 5.12 34.66 -13.80
N ALA A 25 6.01 33.70 -13.99
CA ALA A 25 5.82 32.55 -14.87
C ALA A 25 4.67 31.65 -14.43
N GLU A 26 4.43 31.57 -13.13
CA GLU A 26 3.33 30.81 -12.52
C GLU A 26 1.99 31.59 -12.48
N GLY A 27 1.96 32.83 -13.03
CA GLY A 27 0.75 33.66 -13.03
C GLY A 27 0.31 34.12 -11.63
N LYS A 28 1.20 34.13 -10.65
CA LYS A 28 0.89 34.49 -9.26
C LYS A 28 0.92 36.00 -9.00
N ILE A 29 1.33 36.80 -9.98
CA ILE A 29 1.33 38.26 -9.89
C ILE A 29 0.35 38.79 -10.89
N ASP A 30 -0.79 39.25 -10.40
CA ASP A 30 -1.84 39.81 -11.25
C ASP A 30 -1.35 41.04 -12.01
N GLY A 31 -1.65 41.11 -13.30
CA GLY A 31 -1.24 42.19 -14.17
C GLY A 31 0.25 42.18 -14.57
N ALA A 32 1.06 41.19 -14.20
CA ALA A 32 2.42 41.05 -14.70
C ALA A 32 2.42 40.49 -16.14
N PHE A 33 3.24 41.06 -17.02
CA PHE A 33 3.36 40.60 -18.42
C PHE A 33 4.81 40.66 -18.91
N LEU A 34 5.11 39.88 -19.92
CA LEU A 34 6.42 39.74 -20.51
C LEU A 34 6.53 40.60 -21.76
N THR A 35 7.57 41.48 -21.83
CA THR A 35 7.94 42.20 -23.04
C THR A 35 9.33 41.74 -23.48
N GLY A 36 9.40 40.99 -24.58
CA GLY A 36 10.63 40.33 -24.99
C GLY A 36 11.12 39.32 -23.94
N LYS A 37 12.24 39.61 -23.27
CA LYS A 37 12.77 38.78 -22.19
C LYS A 37 12.60 39.40 -20.79
N THR A 38 11.89 40.53 -20.68
CA THR A 38 11.76 41.32 -19.45
C THR A 38 10.32 41.25 -18.90
N TRP A 39 10.18 40.87 -17.65
CA TRP A 39 8.92 40.96 -16.93
C TRP A 39 8.66 42.39 -16.47
N ASN A 40 7.44 42.86 -16.73
CA ASN A 40 6.89 44.11 -16.24
C ASN A 40 5.89 43.82 -15.14
N ILE A 41 6.11 44.32 -13.95
CA ILE A 41 5.32 43.99 -12.75
C ILE A 41 4.63 45.25 -12.28
N PRO A 42 3.33 45.27 -12.04
CA PRO A 42 2.65 46.44 -11.51
C PRO A 42 3.34 46.91 -10.22
N GLU A 43 3.59 48.21 -10.08
CA GLU A 43 4.20 48.79 -8.86
C GLU A 43 3.32 48.51 -7.62
N THR A 44 2.01 48.35 -7.81
CA THR A 44 1.04 48.01 -6.75
C THR A 44 0.97 46.55 -6.42
N ALA A 45 1.70 45.68 -7.14
CA ALA A 45 1.66 44.22 -6.89
C ALA A 45 2.20 43.92 -5.49
N GLU A 46 1.49 43.06 -4.80
CA GLU A 46 1.90 42.53 -3.51
C GLU A 46 2.68 41.22 -3.71
N LYS A 47 3.58 40.96 -2.76
CA LYS A 47 4.34 39.71 -2.75
C LYS A 47 3.34 38.54 -2.58
N PRO A 48 3.31 37.58 -3.53
CA PRO A 48 2.48 36.41 -3.34
C PRO A 48 2.87 35.72 -2.04
N ASP A 49 1.87 35.43 -1.22
CA ASP A 49 2.09 34.58 -0.06
C ASP A 49 2.77 33.30 -0.53
N ARG A 50 3.87 32.93 0.12
CA ARG A 50 4.28 31.52 0.08
C ARG A 50 3.05 30.77 0.57
N MET A 51 2.23 30.26 -0.35
CA MET A 51 1.45 29.12 0.02
C MET A 51 2.48 28.07 0.48
N ASN A 52 2.80 28.09 1.78
CA ASN A 52 3.06 26.85 2.45
C ASN A 52 1.80 26.05 2.09
N LYS A 53 1.88 25.20 1.06
CA LYS A 53 1.20 23.94 1.17
C LYS A 53 1.73 23.42 2.51
N LYS A 54 1.05 23.68 3.60
CA LYS A 54 0.89 22.71 4.65
C LYS A 54 0.29 21.53 3.88
N THR A 55 1.15 20.73 3.26
CA THR A 55 0.87 19.34 3.12
C THR A 55 0.52 18.99 4.54
N ASP A 56 -0.76 18.72 4.82
CA ASP A 56 -1.16 17.96 5.99
C ASP A 56 -0.31 16.71 5.89
N THR A 57 0.86 16.77 6.55
CA THR A 57 1.81 15.66 6.54
C THR A 57 1.09 14.60 7.34
N PRO A 58 0.72 13.48 6.73
CA PRO A 58 -0.02 12.46 7.43
C PRO A 58 0.73 12.10 8.70
N LYS A 59 0.07 12.19 9.85
CA LYS A 59 0.71 11.96 11.16
C LYS A 59 0.95 10.49 11.44
N THR A 60 0.30 9.60 10.69
CA THR A 60 0.38 8.15 10.87
C THR A 60 0.81 7.45 9.58
N LEU A 61 1.46 6.30 9.70
CA LEU A 61 1.83 5.47 8.55
C LEU A 61 0.62 5.16 7.66
N LEU A 62 -0.52 4.79 8.24
CA LEU A 62 -1.74 4.52 7.50
C LEU A 62 -2.21 5.72 6.68
N ALA A 63 -2.14 6.94 7.24
CA ALA A 63 -2.52 8.15 6.52
C ALA A 63 -1.55 8.43 5.35
N VAL A 64 -0.24 8.14 5.50
CA VAL A 64 0.73 8.21 4.40
C VAL A 64 0.37 7.22 3.31
N LEU A 65 0.15 5.95 3.66
CA LEU A 65 -0.19 4.90 2.70
C LEU A 65 -1.45 5.23 1.91
N LYS A 66 -2.51 5.69 2.58
CA LYS A 66 -3.76 6.12 1.92
C LYS A 66 -3.54 7.30 0.98
N ALA A 67 -2.75 8.29 1.39
CA ALA A 67 -2.46 9.47 0.58
C ALA A 67 -1.62 9.11 -0.67
N GLU A 68 -0.58 8.29 -0.52
CA GLU A 68 0.27 7.85 -1.63
C GLU A 68 -0.47 6.93 -2.60
N LYS A 69 -1.30 6.01 -2.09
CA LYS A 69 -2.21 5.17 -2.88
C LYS A 69 -3.15 6.02 -3.73
N ALA A 70 -3.83 7.01 -3.12
CA ALA A 70 -4.74 7.90 -3.83
C ALA A 70 -4.03 8.76 -4.87
N ALA A 71 -2.82 9.21 -4.58
CA ALA A 71 -1.98 10.00 -5.50
C ALA A 71 -1.29 9.16 -6.58
N LYS A 72 -1.35 7.82 -6.51
CA LYS A 72 -0.59 6.88 -7.35
C LYS A 72 0.90 7.24 -7.38
N LEU A 73 1.45 7.54 -6.20
CA LEU A 73 2.82 8.03 -6.09
C LEU A 73 3.82 6.90 -6.33
N HIS A 74 4.68 7.05 -7.35
CA HIS A 74 5.80 6.15 -7.59
C HIS A 74 6.97 6.43 -6.63
N GLY A 75 7.62 5.37 -6.14
CA GLY A 75 8.80 5.48 -5.27
C GLY A 75 8.52 5.88 -3.83
N GLY A 76 7.23 6.04 -3.43
CA GLY A 76 6.83 6.26 -2.05
C GLY A 76 6.82 4.98 -1.20
N ILE A 77 6.46 5.13 0.07
CA ILE A 77 6.39 3.98 1.00
C ILE A 77 5.30 2.98 0.61
N TYR A 78 4.15 3.46 0.12
CA TYR A 78 3.09 2.60 -0.41
C TYR A 78 3.60 1.73 -1.57
N HIS A 79 4.25 2.36 -2.56
CA HIS A 79 4.80 1.68 -3.72
C HIS A 79 5.83 0.61 -3.31
N LYS A 80 6.73 0.95 -2.37
CA LYS A 80 7.74 0.04 -1.84
C LYS A 80 7.09 -1.14 -1.08
N ILE A 81 6.12 -0.86 -0.22
CA ILE A 81 5.38 -1.89 0.52
C ILE A 81 4.70 -2.86 -0.45
N GLN A 82 4.01 -2.38 -1.48
CA GLN A 82 3.37 -3.24 -2.47
C GLN A 82 4.35 -4.24 -3.07
N ILE A 83 5.53 -3.79 -3.46
CA ILE A 83 6.52 -4.64 -4.13
C ILE A 83 7.24 -5.56 -3.14
N ASP A 84 7.83 -4.99 -2.08
CA ASP A 84 8.70 -5.73 -1.16
C ASP A 84 7.92 -6.78 -0.35
N LEU A 85 6.73 -6.42 0.15
CA LEU A 85 5.92 -7.37 0.91
C LEU A 85 5.41 -8.50 0.01
N THR A 86 4.92 -8.16 -1.18
CA THR A 86 4.43 -9.17 -2.12
C THR A 86 5.53 -10.13 -2.52
N TYR A 87 6.71 -9.59 -2.88
CA TYR A 87 7.84 -10.43 -3.23
C TYR A 87 8.24 -11.36 -2.07
N ASN A 88 8.46 -10.81 -0.88
CA ASN A 88 8.92 -11.59 0.27
C ASN A 88 7.88 -12.64 0.69
N SER A 89 6.60 -12.30 0.70
CA SER A 89 5.54 -13.24 1.04
C SER A 89 5.48 -14.41 0.06
N ASN A 90 5.38 -14.10 -1.23
CA ASN A 90 5.26 -15.13 -2.26
C ASN A 90 6.54 -15.98 -2.37
N HIS A 91 7.71 -15.38 -2.17
CA HIS A 91 8.98 -16.10 -2.20
C HIS A 91 9.08 -17.12 -1.05
N MET A 92 8.66 -16.76 0.17
CA MET A 92 8.58 -17.68 1.30
C MET A 92 7.61 -18.84 1.05
N GLU A 93 6.60 -18.63 0.22
CA GLU A 93 5.62 -19.66 -0.17
C GLU A 93 6.02 -20.42 -1.44
N GLY A 94 7.27 -20.23 -1.91
CA GLY A 94 7.85 -21.00 -3.02
C GLY A 94 7.63 -20.41 -4.41
N SER A 95 7.14 -19.19 -4.55
CA SER A 95 7.13 -18.48 -5.82
C SER A 95 8.55 -18.26 -6.32
N ARG A 96 8.74 -18.43 -7.63
CA ARG A 96 10.03 -18.23 -8.31
C ARG A 96 10.16 -16.89 -9.01
N LEU A 97 9.17 -16.02 -8.87
CA LEU A 97 9.27 -14.67 -9.40
C LEU A 97 10.41 -13.92 -8.70
N THR A 98 11.18 -13.18 -9.48
CA THR A 98 12.20 -12.28 -8.94
C THR A 98 11.56 -11.01 -8.39
N HIS A 99 12.31 -10.25 -7.59
CA HIS A 99 11.87 -8.96 -7.10
C HIS A 99 11.54 -7.99 -8.26
N ASP A 100 12.37 -7.98 -9.30
CA ASP A 100 12.12 -7.16 -10.50
C ASP A 100 10.86 -7.58 -11.25
N GLN A 101 10.62 -8.89 -11.39
CA GLN A 101 9.38 -9.38 -12.00
C GLN A 101 8.15 -8.98 -11.20
N THR A 102 8.20 -9.07 -9.86
CA THR A 102 7.14 -8.58 -8.97
C THR A 102 6.90 -7.09 -9.18
N ARG A 103 7.98 -6.29 -9.29
CA ARG A 103 7.92 -4.86 -9.58
C ARG A 103 7.28 -4.58 -10.95
N TYR A 104 7.69 -5.29 -12.00
CA TYR A 104 7.10 -5.13 -13.34
C TYR A 104 5.61 -5.45 -13.36
N ILE A 105 5.19 -6.52 -12.67
CA ILE A 105 3.76 -6.84 -12.56
C ILE A 105 3.00 -5.68 -11.90
N PHE A 106 3.54 -5.10 -10.83
CA PHE A 106 2.90 -3.98 -10.14
C PHE A 106 2.85 -2.71 -10.98
N GLU A 107 3.99 -2.30 -11.56
CA GLU A 107 4.13 -1.01 -12.24
C GLU A 107 3.53 -1.01 -13.65
N THR A 108 3.64 -2.11 -14.37
CA THR A 108 3.36 -2.15 -15.82
C THR A 108 2.39 -3.25 -16.25
N ASN A 109 1.96 -4.10 -15.30
CA ASN A 109 1.18 -5.30 -15.61
C ASN A 109 1.84 -6.24 -16.63
N THR A 110 3.18 -6.32 -16.58
CA THR A 110 4.00 -7.22 -17.41
C THR A 110 4.95 -8.03 -16.53
N ILE A 111 5.50 -9.13 -17.05
CA ILE A 111 6.41 -9.99 -16.29
C ILE A 111 7.88 -9.60 -16.52
N GLY A 112 8.18 -8.93 -17.62
CA GLY A 112 9.54 -8.71 -18.08
C GLY A 112 10.15 -9.98 -18.72
N ALA A 113 11.38 -9.87 -19.23
CA ALA A 113 12.10 -11.00 -19.78
C ALA A 113 12.55 -11.96 -18.65
N SER A 114 12.45 -13.27 -18.88
CA SER A 114 12.97 -14.28 -17.97
C SER A 114 13.66 -15.39 -18.79
N ASP A 115 14.74 -15.92 -18.23
CA ASP A 115 15.50 -17.03 -18.85
C ASP A 115 14.88 -18.41 -18.56
N GLY A 116 13.66 -18.46 -18.03
CA GLY A 116 12.99 -19.70 -17.62
C GLY A 116 11.47 -19.63 -17.67
N THR A 117 10.83 -20.77 -17.38
CA THR A 117 9.37 -20.85 -17.23
C THR A 117 8.92 -20.18 -15.96
N VAL A 118 7.93 -19.29 -16.11
CA VAL A 118 7.19 -18.67 -15.00
C VAL A 118 5.88 -19.40 -14.81
N LYS A 119 5.56 -19.80 -13.59
CA LYS A 119 4.27 -20.41 -13.28
C LYS A 119 3.18 -19.33 -13.36
N VAL A 120 2.09 -19.65 -14.04
CA VAL A 120 0.93 -18.73 -14.15
C VAL A 120 0.36 -18.42 -12.76
N ASP A 121 0.30 -19.41 -11.88
CA ASP A 121 -0.21 -19.20 -10.51
C ASP A 121 0.64 -18.20 -9.73
N ASP A 122 1.98 -18.21 -9.87
CA ASP A 122 2.86 -17.24 -9.21
C ASP A 122 2.52 -15.79 -9.66
N VAL A 123 2.18 -15.60 -10.94
CA VAL A 123 1.79 -14.30 -11.48
C VAL A 123 0.41 -13.87 -10.98
N VAL A 124 -0.55 -14.79 -11.01
CA VAL A 124 -1.92 -14.55 -10.55
C VAL A 124 -1.94 -14.23 -9.05
N GLU A 125 -1.26 -15.03 -8.22
CA GLU A 125 -1.16 -14.78 -6.79
C GLU A 125 -0.46 -13.44 -6.49
N THR A 126 0.60 -13.10 -7.23
CA THR A 126 1.28 -11.82 -7.09
C THR A 126 0.34 -10.64 -7.37
N ALA A 127 -0.40 -10.69 -8.47
CA ALA A 127 -1.37 -9.65 -8.82
C ALA A 127 -2.53 -9.56 -7.79
N ASN A 128 -2.97 -10.69 -7.26
CA ASN A 128 -3.99 -10.76 -6.23
C ASN A 128 -3.48 -10.27 -4.87
N HIS A 129 -2.20 -10.51 -4.55
CA HIS A 129 -1.58 -10.05 -3.32
C HIS A 129 -1.56 -8.51 -3.24
N PHE A 130 -1.28 -7.81 -4.34
CA PHE A 130 -1.40 -6.34 -4.37
C PHE A 130 -2.82 -5.87 -4.02
N LYS A 131 -3.85 -6.56 -4.52
CA LYS A 131 -5.25 -6.25 -4.16
C LYS A 131 -5.52 -6.50 -2.67
N CYS A 132 -4.95 -7.58 -2.10
CA CYS A 132 -5.08 -7.87 -0.68
C CYS A 132 -4.44 -6.76 0.19
N ILE A 133 -3.25 -6.27 -0.18
CA ILE A 133 -2.61 -5.14 0.51
C ILE A 133 -3.50 -3.89 0.43
N ASP A 134 -4.07 -3.60 -0.74
CA ASP A 134 -5.00 -2.47 -0.90
C ASP A 134 -6.24 -2.59 -0.01
N MET A 135 -6.83 -3.78 0.05
CA MET A 135 -7.98 -4.05 0.91
C MET A 135 -7.62 -3.89 2.40
N MET A 136 -6.42 -4.32 2.81
CA MET A 136 -5.96 -4.15 4.19
C MET A 136 -5.76 -2.67 4.54
N ILE A 137 -5.14 -1.87 3.66
CA ILE A 137 -4.95 -0.42 3.87
C ILE A 137 -6.30 0.29 3.98
N ASP A 138 -7.27 -0.05 3.11
CA ASP A 138 -8.59 0.57 3.11
C ASP A 138 -9.39 0.22 4.37
N SER A 139 -9.24 -1.02 4.85
CA SER A 139 -9.99 -1.58 5.98
C SER A 139 -9.27 -1.46 7.33
N ALA A 140 -8.07 -0.88 7.39
CA ALA A 140 -7.22 -0.87 8.59
C ALA A 140 -7.85 -0.21 9.84
N ASN A 141 -8.87 0.64 9.66
CA ASN A 141 -9.62 1.26 10.77
C ASN A 141 -10.80 0.41 11.28
N HIS A 142 -11.07 -0.73 10.65
CA HIS A 142 -12.15 -1.62 11.07
C HIS A 142 -11.60 -2.75 11.94
N MET A 143 -12.47 -3.29 12.78
CA MET A 143 -12.12 -4.48 13.55
C MET A 143 -11.89 -5.66 12.61
N LEU A 144 -10.87 -6.46 12.92
CA LEU A 144 -10.58 -7.68 12.17
C LEU A 144 -11.74 -8.67 12.36
N SER A 145 -12.27 -9.16 11.24
CA SER A 145 -13.41 -10.09 11.23
C SER A 145 -13.10 -11.36 10.44
N GLU A 146 -13.79 -12.43 10.82
CA GLU A 146 -13.72 -13.70 10.09
C GLU A 146 -14.10 -13.53 8.61
N ALA A 147 -15.14 -12.75 8.32
CA ALA A 147 -15.56 -12.45 6.96
C ALA A 147 -14.48 -11.76 6.14
N PHE A 148 -13.76 -10.80 6.75
CA PHE A 148 -12.67 -10.09 6.07
C PHE A 148 -11.48 -11.01 5.79
N ILE A 149 -11.10 -11.88 6.73
CA ILE A 149 -10.04 -12.87 6.55
C ILE A 149 -10.38 -13.83 5.40
N LYS A 150 -11.61 -14.35 5.38
CA LYS A 150 -12.11 -15.22 4.31
C LYS A 150 -12.13 -14.49 2.96
N GLN A 151 -12.50 -13.21 2.95
CA GLN A 151 -12.48 -12.38 1.74
C GLN A 151 -11.07 -12.18 1.21
N LEU A 152 -10.07 -11.92 2.07
CA LEU A 152 -8.67 -11.84 1.66
C LEU A 152 -8.20 -13.15 1.00
N HIS A 153 -8.51 -14.30 1.60
CA HIS A 153 -8.20 -15.60 1.01
C HIS A 153 -8.91 -15.81 -0.34
N ALA A 154 -10.18 -15.42 -0.44
CA ALA A 154 -10.93 -15.50 -1.69
C ALA A 154 -10.28 -14.67 -2.80
N VAL A 155 -9.82 -13.45 -2.49
CA VAL A 155 -9.14 -12.59 -3.46
C VAL A 155 -7.77 -13.17 -3.83
N LEU A 156 -6.99 -13.60 -2.84
CA LEU A 156 -5.64 -14.14 -3.04
C LEU A 156 -5.65 -15.34 -3.98
N LYS A 157 -6.57 -16.29 -3.79
CA LYS A 157 -6.65 -17.54 -4.55
C LYS A 157 -7.50 -17.46 -5.81
N ASN A 158 -8.14 -16.33 -6.08
CA ASN A 158 -8.97 -16.19 -7.27
C ASN A 158 -8.17 -16.40 -8.56
N GLY A 159 -8.62 -17.33 -9.39
CA GLY A 159 -8.05 -17.62 -10.71
C GLY A 159 -6.80 -18.50 -10.69
N THR A 160 -6.34 -18.97 -9.53
CA THR A 160 -5.24 -19.95 -9.43
C THR A 160 -5.71 -21.36 -9.84
N SER A 161 -4.75 -22.26 -10.09
CA SER A 161 -5.06 -23.66 -10.37
C SER A 161 -5.78 -24.32 -9.20
N ASP A 162 -5.38 -24.00 -7.97
CA ASP A 162 -5.99 -24.52 -6.74
C ASP A 162 -7.47 -24.15 -6.65
N SER A 163 -7.85 -22.94 -7.11
CA SER A 163 -9.24 -22.49 -7.08
C SER A 163 -10.22 -23.34 -7.91
N ARG A 164 -9.69 -24.23 -8.76
CA ARG A 164 -10.49 -25.14 -9.60
C ARG A 164 -10.69 -26.51 -8.99
N LEU A 165 -10.07 -26.75 -7.83
CA LEU A 165 -10.17 -28.03 -7.13
C LEU A 165 -11.38 -28.04 -6.21
N ASP A 166 -12.26 -29.03 -6.35
CA ASP A 166 -13.53 -29.12 -5.61
C ASP A 166 -13.34 -29.18 -4.08
N TRP A 167 -12.20 -29.71 -3.64
CA TRP A 167 -11.87 -29.82 -2.22
C TRP A 167 -11.20 -28.56 -1.66
N PHE A 168 -10.73 -27.64 -2.52
CA PHE A 168 -10.05 -26.44 -2.11
C PHE A 168 -11.09 -25.33 -1.81
N ALA A 169 -11.27 -25.02 -0.53
CA ALA A 169 -12.29 -24.07 -0.09
C ALA A 169 -11.83 -22.61 -0.25
N VAL A 170 -11.91 -22.07 -1.48
CA VAL A 170 -11.57 -20.67 -1.74
C VAL A 170 -12.47 -19.73 -0.93
N GLY A 171 -11.88 -18.87 -0.09
CA GLY A 171 -12.65 -17.96 0.75
C GLY A 171 -13.37 -18.62 1.91
N ASP A 172 -13.04 -19.85 2.23
CA ASP A 172 -13.58 -20.55 3.39
C ASP A 172 -12.50 -21.39 4.08
N TYR A 173 -12.77 -21.84 5.29
CA TYR A 173 -11.82 -22.63 6.06
C TYR A 173 -11.58 -24.01 5.43
N LYS A 174 -10.40 -24.55 5.74
CA LYS A 174 -9.99 -25.87 5.24
C LYS A 174 -10.99 -26.96 5.57
N ARG A 175 -11.10 -27.91 4.64
CA ARG A 175 -11.95 -29.10 4.78
C ARG A 175 -11.18 -30.37 5.08
N LEU A 176 -9.87 -30.35 4.78
CA LEU A 176 -8.97 -31.47 5.01
C LEU A 176 -7.93 -31.09 6.06
N PRO A 177 -7.46 -32.06 6.88
CA PRO A 177 -6.33 -31.84 7.76
C PRO A 177 -5.09 -31.40 6.98
N ASN A 178 -4.27 -30.56 7.58
CA ASN A 178 -2.99 -30.16 7.05
C ASN A 178 -1.93 -30.06 8.15
N GLU A 179 -0.68 -30.07 7.76
CA GLU A 179 0.48 -30.00 8.63
C GLU A 179 1.35 -28.79 8.24
N VAL A 180 2.04 -28.22 9.21
CA VAL A 180 3.04 -27.19 9.00
C VAL A 180 4.33 -27.58 9.72
N GLY A 181 5.42 -27.70 8.95
CA GLY A 181 6.72 -28.08 9.52
C GLY A 181 6.69 -29.44 10.25
N GLY A 182 5.84 -30.39 9.81
CA GLY A 182 5.70 -31.69 10.44
C GLY A 182 4.87 -31.70 11.71
N MET A 183 4.16 -30.62 11.99
CA MET A 183 3.24 -30.51 13.14
C MET A 183 1.80 -30.41 12.66
N ASP A 184 0.92 -31.19 13.28
CA ASP A 184 -0.51 -31.09 13.05
C ASP A 184 -1.03 -29.70 13.41
N THR A 185 -1.92 -29.18 12.59
CA THR A 185 -2.64 -27.94 12.83
C THR A 185 -4.02 -28.24 13.41
N THR A 186 -4.81 -27.20 13.71
CA THR A 186 -6.18 -27.38 14.20
C THR A 186 -7.00 -28.23 13.22
N ALA A 187 -7.70 -29.25 13.71
CA ALA A 187 -8.57 -30.10 12.89
C ALA A 187 -9.68 -29.25 12.23
N PRO A 188 -10.06 -29.56 10.96
CA PRO A 188 -11.00 -28.73 10.19
C PRO A 188 -12.29 -28.37 10.92
N GLU A 189 -12.89 -29.31 11.64
CA GLU A 189 -14.13 -29.13 12.42
C GLU A 189 -13.98 -28.11 13.56
N ASN A 190 -12.78 -27.90 14.06
CA ASN A 190 -12.48 -26.99 15.18
C ASN A 190 -12.01 -25.59 14.73
N VAL A 191 -11.64 -25.42 13.45
CA VAL A 191 -11.08 -24.17 12.93
C VAL A 191 -12.00 -22.98 13.20
N GLY A 192 -13.30 -23.12 12.92
CA GLY A 192 -14.26 -22.03 13.11
C GLY A 192 -14.36 -21.56 14.56
N ALA A 193 -14.34 -22.49 15.52
CA ALA A 193 -14.38 -22.16 16.94
C ALA A 193 -13.10 -21.47 17.41
N GLU A 194 -11.94 -21.98 17.02
CA GLU A 194 -10.63 -21.42 17.38
C GLU A 194 -10.41 -20.03 16.73
N MET A 195 -10.81 -19.83 15.49
CA MET A 195 -10.74 -18.53 14.83
C MET A 195 -11.64 -17.49 15.50
N LYS A 196 -12.87 -17.87 15.84
CA LYS A 196 -13.80 -16.99 16.55
C LYS A 196 -13.23 -16.57 17.91
N LYS A 197 -12.64 -17.51 18.66
CA LYS A 197 -11.98 -17.25 19.94
C LYS A 197 -10.79 -16.31 19.77
N LEU A 198 -9.90 -16.59 18.80
CA LEU A 198 -8.72 -15.77 18.51
C LEU A 198 -9.11 -14.33 18.17
N LEU A 199 -10.10 -14.14 17.32
CA LEU A 199 -10.58 -12.83 16.92
C LEU A 199 -11.26 -12.08 18.06
N ALA A 200 -12.05 -12.75 18.88
CA ALA A 200 -12.69 -12.13 20.05
C ALA A 200 -11.65 -11.60 21.05
N GLU A 201 -10.65 -12.40 21.37
CA GLU A 201 -9.56 -12.02 22.28
C GLU A 201 -8.73 -10.87 21.70
N TYR A 202 -8.33 -10.94 20.42
CA TYR A 202 -7.56 -9.89 19.77
C TYR A 202 -8.32 -8.57 19.68
N ASN A 203 -9.60 -8.62 19.32
CA ASN A 203 -10.42 -7.40 19.21
C ASN A 203 -10.75 -6.76 20.55
N ALA A 204 -10.70 -7.52 21.65
CA ALA A 204 -10.90 -6.98 23.01
C ALA A 204 -9.73 -6.10 23.50
N ILE A 205 -8.55 -6.21 22.89
CA ILE A 205 -7.38 -5.40 23.24
C ILE A 205 -7.56 -3.98 22.70
N THR A 206 -7.69 -3.01 23.61
CA THR A 206 -7.89 -1.60 23.23
C THR A 206 -6.63 -0.96 22.64
N HIS A 207 -5.48 -1.22 23.26
CA HIS A 207 -4.17 -0.73 22.81
C HIS A 207 -3.28 -1.92 22.48
N LYS A 208 -3.19 -2.24 21.21
CA LYS A 208 -2.41 -3.39 20.73
C LYS A 208 -0.93 -3.06 20.72
N THR A 209 -0.14 -3.96 21.31
CA THR A 209 1.32 -3.91 21.28
C THR A 209 1.87 -4.80 20.16
N PHE A 210 3.17 -4.71 19.92
CA PHE A 210 3.83 -5.62 18.98
C PHE A 210 3.75 -7.09 19.44
N ASP A 211 3.80 -7.33 20.76
CA ASP A 211 3.68 -8.69 21.31
C ASP A 211 2.27 -9.26 21.10
N ASP A 212 1.23 -8.44 21.19
CA ASP A 212 -0.14 -8.86 20.87
C ASP A 212 -0.28 -9.28 19.40
N LEU A 213 0.38 -8.54 18.50
CA LEU A 213 0.42 -8.87 17.08
C LEU A 213 1.16 -10.19 16.82
N LEU A 214 2.31 -10.39 17.45
CA LEU A 214 3.08 -11.63 17.36
C LEU A 214 2.28 -12.82 17.92
N GLY A 215 1.62 -12.61 19.08
CA GLY A 215 0.76 -13.62 19.69
C GLY A 215 -0.41 -14.02 18.81
N PHE A 216 -1.07 -13.02 18.18
CA PHE A 216 -2.12 -13.27 17.19
C PHE A 216 -1.58 -14.09 16.01
N HIS A 217 -0.46 -13.66 15.42
CA HIS A 217 0.14 -14.33 14.29
C HIS A 217 0.51 -15.79 14.61
N TYR A 218 1.21 -16.01 15.74
CA TYR A 218 1.58 -17.36 16.17
C TYR A 218 0.36 -18.28 16.30
N ARG A 219 -0.71 -17.81 16.94
CA ARG A 219 -1.94 -18.60 17.11
C ARG A 219 -2.65 -18.82 15.79
N PHE A 220 -2.67 -17.84 14.91
CA PHE A 220 -3.23 -17.96 13.57
C PHE A 220 -2.52 -19.05 12.75
N GLU A 221 -1.17 -19.04 12.77
CA GLU A 221 -0.35 -20.06 12.11
C GLU A 221 -0.56 -21.45 12.74
N ARG A 222 -0.79 -21.53 14.04
CA ARG A 222 -1.12 -22.79 14.72
C ARG A 222 -2.51 -23.34 14.35
N ILE A 223 -3.47 -22.46 14.15
CA ILE A 223 -4.80 -22.84 13.66
C ILE A 223 -4.69 -23.28 12.20
N HIS A 224 -3.93 -22.57 11.41
CA HIS A 224 -3.73 -22.77 9.98
C HIS A 224 -5.06 -22.94 9.25
N PRO A 225 -5.88 -21.88 9.19
CA PRO A 225 -7.31 -22.00 8.90
C PRO A 225 -7.62 -22.35 7.44
N PHE A 226 -6.68 -22.15 6.52
CA PHE A 226 -6.89 -22.38 5.10
C PHE A 226 -6.11 -23.59 4.59
N GLN A 227 -6.55 -24.15 3.46
CA GLN A 227 -6.00 -25.39 2.95
C GLN A 227 -4.52 -25.27 2.53
N ASP A 228 -4.13 -24.13 2.02
CA ASP A 228 -2.76 -23.88 1.49
C ASP A 228 -1.85 -23.12 2.46
N GLY A 229 -2.38 -22.67 3.59
CA GLY A 229 -1.65 -21.88 4.56
C GLY A 229 -1.22 -20.48 4.13
N LYS A 230 -1.52 -20.08 2.91
CA LYS A 230 -1.11 -18.80 2.32
C LYS A 230 -2.05 -17.68 2.71
N VAL A 231 -2.09 -17.27 3.97
CA VAL A 231 -2.86 -16.09 4.37
C VAL A 231 -1.95 -14.95 4.74
N THR A 232 -2.08 -13.90 3.97
CA THR A 232 -1.32 -12.65 4.03
C THR A 232 -1.56 -11.83 5.32
N LEU A 233 -2.04 -12.43 6.40
CA LEU A 233 -2.24 -11.75 7.69
C LEU A 233 -0.93 -11.30 8.36
N ARG A 234 0.21 -11.73 7.86
CA ARG A 234 1.53 -11.22 8.31
C ARG A 234 1.65 -9.70 8.20
N TYR A 235 0.79 -9.05 7.42
CA TYR A 235 0.97 -7.65 7.04
C TYR A 235 0.06 -6.65 7.74
N GLN A 236 -1.01 -7.06 8.38
CA GLN A 236 -1.73 -6.14 9.28
C GLN A 236 -0.88 -5.67 10.45
N GLN A 237 0.22 -6.36 10.71
CA GLN A 237 1.14 -6.05 11.81
C GLN A 237 1.99 -4.80 11.56
N ASN A 238 2.16 -4.38 10.31
CA ASN A 238 3.06 -3.27 9.96
C ASN A 238 2.33 -1.96 9.65
N VAL A 239 1.00 -1.91 9.73
CA VAL A 239 0.19 -0.76 9.31
C VAL A 239 -0.61 -0.13 10.46
N ALA A 240 -0.57 -0.72 11.65
CA ALA A 240 -1.24 -0.18 12.84
C ALA A 240 -0.32 0.72 13.67
#